data_fc077d05d3181d6cefbbe43a625ff067
#
_entry.id   fc077d05d3181d6cefbbe43a625ff067
#
_cell.length_a   1.000
_cell.length_b   1.000
_cell.length_c   1.000
_cell.angle_alpha   90.00
_cell.angle_beta   90.00
_cell.angle_gamma   90.00
#
_symmetry.space_group_name_H-M   'P 1'
#
loop_
_entity.id
_entity.type
_entity.pdbx_description
1 polymer ?
#
loop_
_entity_poly.entity_id
_entity_poly.type
_entity_poly.pdbx_seq_one_letter_code
_entity_poly.pdbx_strand_id
1 'polypeptide(L)'
;MVVSLMVDTSTRAIVAATNTSPPTPLPQLTNISTRALVETGDNVIIGGFIVQGSATKRVIIRALGPELTQYGVSDALRNPTLELHNGAGALIASNNNWGTTIIGGIITQNQVRDIMNSGHAPSNGLESAIIADLPPGNYTAIVRGVNDTTGVGLVEVYDLNPGIATPSSLRNISSRSVVLTGDDVMIGGFIVQGSGTKRVIVRAIGPELTQYGVRNVLTDPTLELHNAAGALIASNDNWQTTVIGGIITRDQVMDIQSSGHAPTEPSESAIVAELPPGRYTVIVSPKNIIVGVGLVEVYDLDQ
;
A
#
# COMPACT_ATOMS: atom_id res chain seq x y z
N MET A 1 20.84 -23.98 -9.90
CA MET A 1 21.99 -23.87 -10.83
C MET A 1 21.69 -24.76 -12.02
N VAL A 2 21.25 -24.20 -13.13
CA VAL A 2 20.98 -24.98 -14.35
C VAL A 2 22.14 -24.70 -15.31
N VAL A 3 22.98 -25.69 -15.56
CA VAL A 3 24.04 -25.62 -16.55
C VAL A 3 23.46 -26.17 -17.86
N SER A 4 23.27 -25.31 -18.86
CA SER A 4 22.92 -25.76 -20.22
C SER A 4 24.19 -25.84 -21.03
N LEU A 5 24.58 -27.05 -21.41
CA LEU A 5 25.65 -27.30 -22.39
C LEU A 5 25.03 -27.33 -23.80
N MET A 6 25.40 -26.40 -24.66
CA MET A 6 25.20 -26.52 -26.10
C MET A 6 26.47 -27.07 -26.75
N VAL A 7 26.34 -28.19 -27.45
CA VAL A 7 27.42 -28.77 -28.25
C VAL A 7 27.13 -28.48 -29.72
N ASP A 8 28.01 -27.74 -30.37
CA ASP A 8 28.00 -27.59 -31.82
C ASP A 8 28.59 -28.87 -32.43
N THR A 9 27.74 -29.64 -33.11
CA THR A 9 28.09 -30.93 -33.72
C THR A 9 28.90 -30.80 -35.00
N SER A 10 29.09 -29.61 -35.57
CA SER A 10 29.83 -29.41 -36.83
C SER A 10 31.33 -29.18 -36.62
N THR A 11 31.75 -28.61 -35.46
CA THR A 11 33.17 -28.28 -35.23
C THR A 11 33.79 -28.98 -34.02
N ARG A 12 33.05 -29.77 -33.23
CA ARG A 12 33.47 -30.31 -31.91
C ARG A 12 34.04 -29.27 -30.93
N ALA A 13 33.75 -28.00 -31.13
CA ALA A 13 34.15 -26.98 -30.21
C ALA A 13 33.14 -26.86 -29.04
N ILE A 14 33.65 -26.85 -27.82
CA ILE A 14 32.85 -26.52 -26.63
C ILE A 14 32.64 -24.99 -26.66
N VAL A 15 31.46 -24.56 -27.03
CA VAL A 15 31.07 -23.15 -26.83
C VAL A 15 30.88 -22.94 -25.33
N ALA A 16 31.58 -21.97 -24.77
CA ALA A 16 31.54 -21.64 -23.35
C ALA A 16 30.08 -21.42 -22.93
N ALA A 17 29.61 -22.16 -21.92
CA ALA A 17 28.33 -21.89 -21.28
C ALA A 17 28.38 -20.52 -20.62
N THR A 18 27.66 -19.56 -21.13
CA THR A 18 27.43 -18.30 -20.43
C THR A 18 26.54 -18.61 -19.25
N ASN A 19 27.12 -18.60 -18.06
CA ASN A 19 26.42 -18.73 -16.79
C ASN A 19 25.64 -17.41 -16.56
N THR A 20 24.48 -17.26 -17.21
CA THR A 20 23.59 -16.15 -16.91
C THR A 20 22.84 -16.51 -15.63
N SER A 21 23.35 -16.06 -14.49
CA SER A 21 22.52 -16.00 -13.28
C SER A 21 21.23 -15.26 -13.64
N PRO A 22 20.05 -15.73 -13.19
CA PRO A 22 18.84 -14.97 -13.42
C PRO A 22 19.04 -13.54 -12.92
N PRO A 23 18.57 -12.53 -13.65
CA PRO A 23 18.73 -11.14 -13.26
C PRO A 23 18.18 -10.94 -11.85
N THR A 24 18.96 -10.33 -10.99
CA THR A 24 18.54 -10.02 -9.62
C THR A 24 17.33 -9.08 -9.70
N PRO A 25 16.20 -9.40 -9.04
CA PRO A 25 15.02 -8.55 -9.12
C PRO A 25 15.31 -7.13 -8.61
N LEU A 26 14.92 -6.13 -9.37
CA LEU A 26 15.00 -4.73 -8.94
C LEU A 26 14.13 -4.51 -7.69
N PRO A 27 14.47 -3.53 -6.84
CA PRO A 27 13.67 -3.23 -5.67
C PRO A 27 12.27 -2.72 -6.09
N GLN A 28 11.23 -3.27 -5.48
CA GLN A 28 9.83 -2.95 -5.80
C GLN A 28 8.96 -2.95 -4.54
N LEU A 29 7.85 -2.21 -4.60
CA LEU A 29 6.79 -2.28 -3.60
C LEU A 29 5.94 -3.52 -3.88
N THR A 30 5.73 -4.37 -2.85
CA THR A 30 5.00 -5.64 -3.02
C THR A 30 3.78 -5.78 -2.13
N ASN A 31 3.64 -4.90 -1.16
CA ASN A 31 2.49 -4.82 -0.27
C ASN A 31 2.17 -3.37 0.04
N ILE A 32 0.90 -3.15 0.27
CA ILE A 32 0.30 -1.90 0.67
C ILE A 32 -0.72 -2.22 1.75
N SER A 33 -0.67 -1.53 2.88
CA SER A 33 -1.65 -1.68 3.93
C SER A 33 -1.95 -0.36 4.62
N THR A 34 -3.19 -0.17 5.07
CA THR A 34 -3.56 0.98 5.91
C THR A 34 -4.57 0.56 6.96
N ARG A 35 -4.20 0.79 8.23
CA ARG A 35 -5.08 0.67 9.38
C ARG A 35 -5.60 2.05 9.77
N ALA A 36 -6.92 2.18 9.88
CA ALA A 36 -7.57 3.41 10.32
C ALA A 36 -9.00 3.14 10.82
N LEU A 37 -9.63 4.15 11.39
CA LEU A 37 -11.03 4.10 11.77
C LEU A 37 -11.94 4.06 10.53
N VAL A 38 -12.87 3.13 10.51
CA VAL A 38 -13.99 3.07 9.55
C VAL A 38 -15.24 3.60 10.26
N GLU A 39 -15.74 4.73 9.79
CA GLU A 39 -17.02 5.28 10.20
C GLU A 39 -18.10 5.01 9.14
N THR A 40 -19.08 5.86 9.02
CA THR A 40 -20.19 5.75 8.06
C THR A 40 -20.08 6.81 6.96
N GLY A 41 -20.87 6.67 5.89
CA GLY A 41 -20.90 7.61 4.78
C GLY A 41 -19.57 7.67 4.03
N ASP A 42 -18.96 8.86 3.96
CA ASP A 42 -17.68 9.09 3.26
C ASP A 42 -16.44 8.94 4.17
N ASN A 43 -16.66 8.77 5.47
CA ASN A 43 -15.61 8.60 6.48
C ASN A 43 -15.21 7.13 6.66
N VAL A 44 -14.88 6.48 5.58
CA VAL A 44 -14.48 5.08 5.50
C VAL A 44 -13.04 4.98 5.04
N ILE A 45 -12.43 3.79 5.10
CA ILE A 45 -11.10 3.61 4.52
C ILE A 45 -11.25 3.54 2.99
N ILE A 46 -10.52 4.42 2.31
CA ILE A 46 -10.42 4.45 0.85
C ILE A 46 -8.94 4.26 0.49
N GLY A 47 -8.59 3.06 0.06
CA GLY A 47 -7.23 2.71 -0.34
C GLY A 47 -7.07 2.75 -1.86
N GLY A 48 -6.24 3.67 -2.36
CA GLY A 48 -5.86 3.77 -3.76
C GLY A 48 -4.54 3.07 -4.05
N PHE A 49 -4.42 2.45 -5.20
CA PHE A 49 -3.17 1.88 -5.69
C PHE A 49 -3.08 1.94 -7.21
N ILE A 50 -1.85 1.92 -7.73
CA ILE A 50 -1.56 1.99 -9.15
C ILE A 50 -0.87 0.70 -9.58
N VAL A 51 -1.39 0.07 -10.62
CA VAL A 51 -0.69 -0.95 -11.40
C VAL A 51 -0.04 -0.24 -12.58
N GLN A 52 1.29 -0.22 -12.63
CA GLN A 52 2.05 0.37 -13.72
C GLN A 52 2.79 -0.71 -14.50
N GLY A 53 2.93 -0.52 -15.82
CA GLY A 53 3.62 -1.43 -16.71
C GLY A 53 2.80 -1.76 -17.96
N SER A 54 3.04 -2.92 -18.56
CA SER A 54 2.42 -3.33 -19.82
C SER A 54 1.64 -4.64 -19.75
N ALA A 55 1.59 -5.31 -18.62
CA ALA A 55 0.86 -6.57 -18.42
C ALA A 55 -0.06 -6.47 -17.19
N THR A 56 -0.99 -7.42 -17.08
CA THR A 56 -1.84 -7.56 -15.90
C THR A 56 -1.01 -7.92 -14.67
N LYS A 57 -1.43 -7.41 -13.50
CA LYS A 57 -0.86 -7.74 -12.19
C LYS A 57 -1.88 -8.51 -11.37
N ARG A 58 -1.49 -9.70 -10.91
CA ARG A 58 -2.33 -10.50 -10.01
C ARG A 58 -2.11 -10.02 -8.58
N VAL A 59 -3.19 -9.58 -7.95
CA VAL A 59 -3.18 -9.06 -6.58
C VAL A 59 -4.24 -9.74 -5.73
N ILE A 60 -4.05 -9.76 -4.42
CA ILE A 60 -5.12 -9.98 -3.45
C ILE A 60 -5.34 -8.69 -2.68
N ILE A 61 -6.60 -8.28 -2.58
CA ILE A 61 -7.04 -7.15 -1.77
C ILE A 61 -7.82 -7.74 -0.58
N ARG A 62 -7.52 -7.27 0.65
CA ARG A 62 -8.19 -7.73 1.87
C ARG A 62 -8.75 -6.54 2.64
N ALA A 63 -9.89 -6.76 3.30
CA ALA A 63 -10.43 -5.87 4.32
C ALA A 63 -10.56 -6.68 5.61
N LEU A 64 -9.78 -6.30 6.61
CA LEU A 64 -9.67 -6.99 7.88
C LEU A 64 -10.25 -6.13 9.01
N GLY A 65 -10.79 -6.78 9.99
CA GLY A 65 -11.33 -6.18 11.21
C GLY A 65 -11.20 -7.13 12.39
N PRO A 66 -12.01 -8.21 12.47
CA PRO A 66 -11.96 -9.13 13.60
C PRO A 66 -10.58 -9.69 13.91
N GLU A 67 -9.74 -9.95 12.89
CA GLU A 67 -8.37 -10.43 13.07
C GLU A 67 -7.51 -9.44 13.86
N LEU A 68 -7.80 -8.14 13.81
CA LEU A 68 -7.02 -7.12 14.51
C LEU A 68 -7.11 -7.23 16.03
N THR A 69 -8.16 -7.88 16.56
CA THR A 69 -8.32 -8.09 18.02
C THR A 69 -7.18 -8.89 18.63
N GLN A 70 -6.60 -9.84 17.88
CA GLN A 70 -5.42 -10.62 18.33
C GLN A 70 -4.15 -9.78 18.47
N TYR A 71 -4.14 -8.58 17.86
CA TYR A 71 -3.05 -7.61 17.96
C TYR A 71 -3.36 -6.46 18.92
N GLY A 72 -4.40 -6.61 19.77
CA GLY A 72 -4.75 -5.67 20.83
C GLY A 72 -5.68 -4.53 20.41
N VAL A 73 -6.22 -4.55 19.17
CA VAL A 73 -7.22 -3.56 18.73
C VAL A 73 -8.59 -3.94 19.30
N SER A 74 -9.04 -3.22 20.33
CA SER A 74 -10.26 -3.56 21.08
C SER A 74 -11.56 -3.17 20.35
N ASP A 75 -11.51 -2.14 19.53
CA ASP A 75 -12.61 -1.56 18.76
C ASP A 75 -12.54 -1.93 17.27
N ALA A 76 -11.98 -3.09 16.96
CA ALA A 76 -11.87 -3.59 15.59
C ALA A 76 -13.23 -3.68 14.88
N LEU A 77 -13.27 -3.32 13.61
CA LEU A 77 -14.45 -3.41 12.75
C LEU A 77 -14.95 -4.85 12.68
N ARG A 78 -16.19 -5.10 13.12
CA ARG A 78 -16.69 -6.46 13.34
C ARG A 78 -16.93 -7.29 12.08
N ASN A 79 -17.29 -6.62 10.99
CA ASN A 79 -17.60 -7.28 9.71
C ASN A 79 -17.32 -6.30 8.56
N PRO A 80 -16.07 -6.26 8.02
CA PRO A 80 -15.69 -5.38 6.93
C PRO A 80 -16.24 -5.86 5.58
N THR A 81 -16.81 -4.99 4.78
CA THR A 81 -17.05 -5.18 3.34
C THR A 81 -15.93 -4.58 2.53
N LEU A 82 -15.71 -5.11 1.34
CA LEU A 82 -14.69 -4.66 0.40
C LEU A 82 -15.30 -4.42 -0.97
N GLU A 83 -15.13 -3.23 -1.50
CA GLU A 83 -15.44 -2.86 -2.88
C GLU A 83 -14.15 -2.52 -3.63
N LEU A 84 -14.00 -3.00 -4.85
CA LEU A 84 -12.91 -2.62 -5.77
C LEU A 84 -13.47 -1.84 -6.94
N HIS A 85 -12.94 -0.64 -7.14
CA HIS A 85 -13.30 0.27 -8.21
C HIS A 85 -12.13 0.49 -9.17
N ASN A 86 -12.41 0.72 -10.45
CA ASN A 86 -11.40 1.10 -11.44
C ASN A 86 -11.18 2.64 -11.47
N GLY A 87 -10.22 3.10 -12.28
CA GLY A 87 -9.88 4.51 -12.39
C GLY A 87 -11.00 5.44 -12.91
N ALA A 88 -12.07 4.89 -13.46
CA ALA A 88 -13.29 5.63 -13.81
C ALA A 88 -14.32 5.67 -12.66
N GLY A 89 -13.99 5.10 -11.49
CA GLY A 89 -14.90 5.00 -10.34
C GLY A 89 -15.97 3.91 -10.47
N ALA A 90 -15.93 3.06 -11.49
CA ALA A 90 -16.88 1.97 -11.63
C ALA A 90 -16.53 0.81 -10.67
N LEU A 91 -17.55 0.29 -9.96
CA LEU A 91 -17.42 -0.93 -9.14
C LEU A 91 -17.14 -2.12 -10.08
N ILE A 92 -16.00 -2.80 -9.86
CA ILE A 92 -15.57 -3.95 -10.68
C ILE A 92 -15.53 -5.26 -9.91
N ALA A 93 -15.50 -5.23 -8.59
CA ALA A 93 -15.63 -6.42 -7.73
C ALA A 93 -16.06 -6.02 -6.33
N SER A 94 -16.69 -6.93 -5.60
CA SER A 94 -17.00 -6.75 -4.18
C SER A 94 -16.96 -8.08 -3.43
N ASN A 95 -16.75 -8.00 -2.11
CA ASN A 95 -16.82 -9.13 -1.22
C ASN A 95 -17.29 -8.68 0.17
N ASN A 96 -17.98 -9.59 0.88
CA ASN A 96 -18.43 -9.36 2.25
C ASN A 96 -17.88 -10.41 3.23
N ASN A 97 -17.66 -11.63 2.78
CA ASN A 97 -17.05 -12.70 3.57
C ASN A 97 -16.19 -13.52 2.62
N TRP A 98 -14.90 -13.62 2.84
CA TRP A 98 -13.97 -14.25 1.89
C TRP A 98 -14.26 -15.73 1.59
N GLY A 99 -14.91 -16.43 2.55
CA GLY A 99 -15.38 -17.80 2.36
C GLY A 99 -16.56 -17.94 1.37
N THR A 100 -17.07 -16.82 0.85
CA THR A 100 -18.14 -16.78 -0.17
C THR A 100 -17.76 -15.79 -1.26
N THR A 101 -17.68 -16.25 -2.50
CA THR A 101 -17.38 -15.40 -3.65
C THR A 101 -18.63 -14.72 -4.16
N ILE A 102 -18.59 -13.40 -4.34
CA ILE A 102 -19.61 -12.63 -5.06
C ILE A 102 -19.21 -12.60 -6.53
N ILE A 103 -19.97 -13.30 -7.38
CA ILE A 103 -19.78 -13.31 -8.84
C ILE A 103 -20.36 -12.03 -9.42
N GLY A 104 -19.57 -11.31 -10.19
CA GLY A 104 -19.96 -10.05 -10.84
C GLY A 104 -18.74 -9.22 -11.25
N GLY A 105 -18.94 -8.27 -12.17
CA GLY A 105 -17.85 -7.46 -12.69
C GLY A 105 -16.74 -8.31 -13.28
N ILE A 106 -15.52 -8.17 -12.73
CA ILE A 106 -14.35 -8.96 -13.16
C ILE A 106 -14.27 -10.35 -12.50
N ILE A 107 -15.11 -10.65 -11.52
CA ILE A 107 -15.13 -11.94 -10.82
C ILE A 107 -16.09 -12.88 -11.51
N THR A 108 -15.56 -13.84 -12.24
CA THR A 108 -16.33 -14.77 -13.08
C THR A 108 -16.40 -16.19 -12.52
N GLN A 109 -15.65 -16.50 -11.45
CA GLN A 109 -15.58 -17.83 -10.84
C GLN A 109 -15.37 -17.75 -9.33
N ASN A 110 -15.59 -18.89 -8.64
CA ASN A 110 -15.36 -18.98 -7.21
C ASN A 110 -13.87 -18.82 -6.88
N GLN A 111 -13.54 -17.89 -5.98
CA GLN A 111 -12.18 -17.51 -5.59
C GLN A 111 -11.70 -18.12 -4.27
N VAL A 112 -12.57 -18.78 -3.50
CA VAL A 112 -12.24 -19.26 -2.14
C VAL A 112 -10.96 -20.10 -2.13
N ARG A 113 -10.84 -21.03 -3.08
CA ARG A 113 -9.66 -21.90 -3.19
C ARG A 113 -8.40 -21.11 -3.52
N ASP A 114 -8.50 -20.14 -4.43
CA ASP A 114 -7.38 -19.29 -4.83
C ASP A 114 -6.91 -18.41 -3.67
N ILE A 115 -7.88 -17.85 -2.91
CA ILE A 115 -7.59 -17.09 -1.69
C ILE A 115 -6.86 -17.96 -0.66
N MET A 116 -7.34 -19.18 -0.40
CA MET A 116 -6.66 -20.13 0.50
C MET A 116 -5.23 -20.45 0.04
N ASN A 117 -5.04 -20.69 -1.25
CA ASN A 117 -3.74 -21.06 -1.81
C ASN A 117 -2.78 -19.88 -1.95
N SER A 118 -3.24 -18.64 -1.86
CA SER A 118 -2.40 -17.43 -1.96
C SER A 118 -1.46 -17.26 -0.76
N GLY A 119 -1.72 -17.94 0.36
CA GLY A 119 -1.02 -17.72 1.63
C GLY A 119 -1.45 -16.45 2.36
N HIS A 120 -2.46 -15.73 1.84
CA HIS A 120 -2.99 -14.48 2.40
C HIS A 120 -4.47 -14.57 2.76
N ALA A 121 -5.03 -15.77 2.90
CA ALA A 121 -6.42 -15.92 3.34
C ALA A 121 -6.60 -15.28 4.73
N PRO A 122 -7.65 -14.45 4.92
CA PRO A 122 -7.96 -13.92 6.25
C PRO A 122 -8.24 -15.05 7.26
N SER A 123 -7.89 -14.84 8.51
CA SER A 123 -8.08 -15.86 9.57
C SER A 123 -9.52 -15.93 10.07
N ASN A 124 -10.30 -14.86 9.91
CA ASN A 124 -11.69 -14.79 10.33
C ASN A 124 -12.63 -14.83 9.12
N GLY A 125 -13.69 -15.62 9.18
CA GLY A 125 -14.65 -15.80 8.08
C GLY A 125 -15.52 -14.57 7.78
N LEU A 126 -15.58 -13.58 8.67
CA LEU A 126 -16.30 -12.32 8.47
C LEU A 126 -15.48 -11.28 7.70
N GLU A 127 -14.22 -11.55 7.44
CA GLU A 127 -13.34 -10.64 6.69
C GLU A 127 -13.52 -10.81 5.19
N SER A 128 -13.16 -9.78 4.44
CA SER A 128 -13.32 -9.75 3.00
C SER A 128 -12.00 -9.91 2.25
N ALA A 129 -12.02 -10.64 1.14
CA ALA A 129 -10.88 -10.75 0.23
C ALA A 129 -11.32 -10.90 -1.23
N ILE A 130 -10.56 -10.30 -2.13
CA ILE A 130 -10.74 -10.37 -3.59
C ILE A 130 -9.38 -10.67 -4.23
N ILE A 131 -9.30 -11.68 -5.09
CA ILE A 131 -8.18 -11.86 -6.01
C ILE A 131 -8.57 -11.27 -7.36
N ALA A 132 -7.69 -10.45 -7.94
CA ALA A 132 -7.92 -9.80 -9.21
C ALA A 132 -6.66 -9.80 -10.10
N ASP A 133 -6.85 -10.04 -11.39
CA ASP A 133 -5.86 -9.84 -12.43
C ASP A 133 -6.14 -8.46 -13.06
N LEU A 134 -5.37 -7.45 -12.66
CA LEU A 134 -5.62 -6.04 -12.97
C LEU A 134 -4.68 -5.55 -14.07
N PRO A 135 -5.20 -5.04 -15.21
CA PRO A 135 -4.38 -4.33 -16.19
C PRO A 135 -3.77 -3.04 -15.59
N PRO A 136 -2.75 -2.46 -16.24
CA PRO A 136 -2.23 -1.15 -15.84
C PRO A 136 -3.32 -0.11 -15.70
N GLY A 137 -3.33 0.61 -14.57
CA GLY A 137 -4.38 1.59 -14.25
C GLY A 137 -4.42 1.94 -12.76
N ASN A 138 -5.35 2.84 -12.43
CA ASN A 138 -5.63 3.27 -11.07
C ASN A 138 -6.80 2.46 -10.50
N TYR A 139 -6.70 2.08 -9.25
CA TYR A 139 -7.71 1.29 -8.55
C TYR A 139 -7.97 1.84 -7.16
N THR A 140 -9.18 1.65 -6.68
CA THR A 140 -9.60 2.07 -5.34
C THR A 140 -10.30 0.92 -4.63
N ALA A 141 -9.81 0.56 -3.45
CA ALA A 141 -10.44 -0.36 -2.52
C ALA A 141 -11.16 0.44 -1.44
N ILE A 142 -12.45 0.20 -1.24
CA ILE A 142 -13.26 0.86 -0.22
C ILE A 142 -13.66 -0.17 0.83
N VAL A 143 -13.37 0.14 2.11
CA VAL A 143 -13.73 -0.70 3.25
C VAL A 143 -14.81 -0.03 4.06
N ARG A 144 -15.93 -0.72 4.27
CA ARG A 144 -17.06 -0.27 5.08
C ARG A 144 -17.43 -1.34 6.10
N GLY A 145 -18.14 -0.98 7.14
CA GLY A 145 -18.77 -1.94 8.04
C GLY A 145 -20.15 -2.37 7.52
N VAL A 146 -20.45 -3.67 7.59
CA VAL A 146 -21.79 -4.20 7.31
C VAL A 146 -22.81 -3.48 8.19
N ASN A 147 -23.94 -3.07 7.62
CA ASN A 147 -25.03 -2.35 8.30
C ASN A 147 -24.54 -1.07 9.01
N ASP A 148 -23.63 -0.33 8.37
CA ASP A 148 -23.07 0.92 8.90
C ASP A 148 -22.39 0.78 10.28
N THR A 149 -21.86 -0.40 10.58
CA THR A 149 -21.04 -0.60 11.79
C THR A 149 -19.70 0.11 11.63
N THR A 150 -19.18 0.60 12.76
CA THR A 150 -17.93 1.36 12.83
C THR A 150 -16.88 0.60 13.62
N GLY A 151 -15.60 0.94 13.45
CA GLY A 151 -14.47 0.37 14.16
C GLY A 151 -13.18 0.45 13.37
N VAL A 152 -12.07 0.06 13.97
CA VAL A 152 -10.77 0.04 13.31
C VAL A 152 -10.69 -1.08 12.30
N GLY A 153 -10.43 -0.74 11.05
CA GLY A 153 -10.26 -1.67 9.94
C GLY A 153 -8.85 -1.59 9.35
N LEU A 154 -8.52 -2.58 8.53
CA LEU A 154 -7.28 -2.63 7.78
C LEU A 154 -7.59 -3.00 6.33
N VAL A 155 -7.18 -2.18 5.37
CA VAL A 155 -7.13 -2.54 3.96
C VAL A 155 -5.72 -2.95 3.59
N GLU A 156 -5.58 -4.01 2.79
CA GLU A 156 -4.28 -4.48 2.30
C GLU A 156 -4.36 -4.89 0.84
N VAL A 157 -3.29 -4.63 0.11
CA VAL A 157 -3.08 -5.11 -1.25
C VAL A 157 -1.73 -5.81 -1.31
N TYR A 158 -1.71 -7.07 -1.75
CA TYR A 158 -0.48 -7.82 -1.97
C TYR A 158 -0.32 -8.17 -3.45
N ASP A 159 0.89 -8.01 -3.93
CA ASP A 159 1.34 -8.62 -5.18
C ASP A 159 1.48 -10.14 -4.98
N LEU A 160 0.71 -10.93 -5.72
CA LEU A 160 0.76 -12.39 -5.63
C LEU A 160 1.89 -13.02 -6.47
N ASN A 161 2.56 -12.23 -7.30
CA ASN A 161 3.69 -12.67 -8.12
C ASN A 161 4.93 -11.78 -7.88
N PRO A 162 5.36 -11.55 -6.61
CA PRO A 162 6.55 -10.75 -6.34
C PRO A 162 7.79 -11.48 -6.86
N GLY A 163 8.73 -10.74 -7.45
CA GLY A 163 10.00 -11.29 -7.91
C GLY A 163 9.96 -12.07 -9.22
N ILE A 164 8.80 -12.36 -9.80
CA ILE A 164 8.69 -12.74 -11.19
C ILE A 164 8.90 -11.47 -12.02
N ALA A 165 9.79 -11.50 -13.01
CA ALA A 165 10.01 -10.40 -13.94
C ALA A 165 8.74 -10.17 -14.78
N THR A 166 7.68 -9.68 -14.14
CA THR A 166 6.48 -9.21 -14.83
C THR A 166 6.73 -7.77 -15.22
N PRO A 167 6.33 -7.36 -16.44
CA PRO A 167 6.49 -5.98 -16.86
C PRO A 167 5.50 -5.03 -16.16
N SER A 168 5.02 -5.38 -14.97
CA SER A 168 4.07 -4.59 -14.19
C SER A 168 4.31 -4.70 -12.68
N SER A 169 4.15 -3.60 -11.96
CA SER A 169 4.41 -3.48 -10.52
C SER A 169 3.35 -2.60 -9.84
N LEU A 170 3.24 -2.73 -8.51
CA LEU A 170 2.55 -1.77 -7.67
C LEU A 170 3.46 -0.55 -7.45
N ARG A 171 2.95 0.67 -7.64
CA ARG A 171 3.76 1.90 -7.63
C ARG A 171 3.39 2.92 -6.57
N ASN A 172 2.19 2.86 -6.07
CA ASN A 172 1.67 3.87 -5.15
C ASN A 172 0.80 3.22 -4.09
N ILE A 173 0.84 3.82 -2.93
CA ILE A 173 -0.11 3.66 -1.84
C ILE A 173 -0.73 5.02 -1.61
N SER A 174 -2.03 5.08 -1.54
CA SER A 174 -2.76 6.28 -1.18
C SER A 174 -3.98 5.86 -0.38
N SER A 175 -4.02 6.16 0.92
CA SER A 175 -5.15 5.77 1.74
C SER A 175 -5.68 6.93 2.54
N ARG A 176 -6.99 7.18 2.39
CA ARG A 176 -7.72 8.23 3.07
C ARG A 176 -8.64 7.63 4.14
N SER A 177 -8.62 8.22 5.33
CA SER A 177 -9.57 7.94 6.41
C SER A 177 -9.56 9.04 7.45
N VAL A 178 -10.39 8.91 8.47
CA VAL A 178 -10.35 9.77 9.67
C VAL A 178 -9.10 9.42 10.49
N VAL A 179 -8.35 10.43 10.88
CA VAL A 179 -7.16 10.35 11.74
C VAL A 179 -7.54 10.86 13.11
N LEU A 180 -7.47 9.99 14.10
CA LEU A 180 -7.72 10.32 15.49
C LEU A 180 -6.39 10.46 16.26
N THR A 181 -6.46 10.48 17.58
CA THR A 181 -5.31 10.55 18.49
C THR A 181 -5.06 9.23 19.19
N GLY A 182 -3.91 9.07 19.85
CA GLY A 182 -3.57 7.85 20.62
C GLY A 182 -3.34 6.66 19.70
N ASP A 183 -4.02 5.55 19.96
CA ASP A 183 -3.87 4.30 19.19
C ASP A 183 -4.71 4.30 17.89
N ASP A 184 -5.61 5.27 17.72
CA ASP A 184 -6.53 5.41 16.58
C ASP A 184 -6.00 6.35 15.49
N VAL A 185 -4.70 6.55 15.45
CA VAL A 185 -3.99 7.24 14.37
C VAL A 185 -4.02 6.41 13.08
N MET A 186 -3.81 7.05 11.95
CA MET A 186 -3.70 6.34 10.69
C MET A 186 -2.31 5.69 10.57
N ILE A 187 -2.27 4.40 10.27
CA ILE A 187 -1.03 3.63 10.12
C ILE A 187 -0.97 3.02 8.74
N GLY A 188 -0.05 3.50 7.92
CA GLY A 188 0.30 2.91 6.64
C GLY A 188 1.43 1.90 6.78
N GLY A 189 1.42 0.84 5.98
CA GLY A 189 2.50 -0.14 5.91
C GLY A 189 2.85 -0.47 4.46
N PHE A 190 4.13 -0.72 4.21
CA PHE A 190 4.59 -1.18 2.90
C PHE A 190 5.84 -2.07 3.01
N ILE A 191 6.05 -2.88 1.97
CA ILE A 191 7.19 -3.81 1.88
C ILE A 191 8.00 -3.47 0.64
N VAL A 192 9.30 -3.28 0.83
CA VAL A 192 10.31 -3.21 -0.25
C VAL A 192 10.93 -4.59 -0.40
N GLN A 193 10.84 -5.18 -1.59
CA GLN A 193 11.48 -6.46 -1.95
C GLN A 193 12.41 -6.27 -3.14
N GLY A 194 13.35 -7.20 -3.31
CA GLY A 194 14.36 -7.18 -4.38
C GLY A 194 15.74 -6.90 -3.83
N SER A 195 16.64 -6.41 -4.68
CA SER A 195 18.03 -6.07 -4.31
C SER A 195 18.30 -4.59 -4.52
N GLY A 196 19.09 -4.01 -3.63
CA GLY A 196 19.38 -2.57 -3.62
C GLY A 196 18.35 -1.77 -2.84
N THR A 197 18.55 -0.47 -2.78
CA THR A 197 17.63 0.46 -2.10
C THR A 197 16.51 0.90 -3.03
N LYS A 198 15.35 1.22 -2.44
CA LYS A 198 14.20 1.81 -3.11
C LYS A 198 14.05 3.26 -2.68
N ARG A 199 14.03 4.18 -3.63
CA ARG A 199 13.76 5.59 -3.34
C ARG A 199 12.25 5.83 -3.36
N VAL A 200 11.71 6.30 -2.25
CA VAL A 200 10.29 6.60 -2.07
C VAL A 200 10.09 8.01 -1.55
N ILE A 201 8.93 8.60 -1.83
CA ILE A 201 8.41 9.72 -1.06
C ILE A 201 7.19 9.25 -0.26
N VAL A 202 7.17 9.59 1.01
CA VAL A 202 6.04 9.35 1.93
C VAL A 202 5.43 10.70 2.26
N ARG A 203 4.09 10.81 2.17
CA ARG A 203 3.36 12.05 2.45
C ARG A 203 2.23 11.83 3.45
N ALA A 204 1.98 12.84 4.28
CA ALA A 204 0.78 12.96 5.09
C ALA A 204 0.06 14.25 4.69
N ILE A 205 -1.10 14.09 4.09
CA ILE A 205 -1.88 15.14 3.45
C ILE A 205 -3.17 15.38 4.24
N GLY A 206 -3.53 16.62 4.39
CA GLY A 206 -4.76 17.03 5.06
C GLY A 206 -5.41 18.24 4.40
N PRO A 207 -4.90 19.47 4.56
CA PRO A 207 -5.49 20.69 4.02
C PRO A 207 -5.67 20.66 2.50
N GLU A 208 -4.75 20.07 1.74
CA GLU A 208 -4.86 19.89 0.29
C GLU A 208 -6.15 19.15 -0.13
N LEU A 209 -6.68 18.27 0.72
CA LEU A 209 -7.90 17.52 0.41
C LEU A 209 -9.15 18.41 0.26
N THR A 210 -9.14 19.64 0.77
CA THR A 210 -10.25 20.58 0.65
C THR A 210 -10.56 20.94 -0.79
N GLN A 211 -9.55 21.02 -1.66
CA GLN A 211 -9.72 21.29 -3.09
C GLN A 211 -10.49 20.17 -3.83
N TYR A 212 -10.51 18.97 -3.26
CA TYR A 212 -11.28 17.82 -3.75
C TYR A 212 -12.63 17.66 -3.06
N GLY A 213 -13.07 18.66 -2.30
CA GLY A 213 -14.37 18.68 -1.63
C GLY A 213 -14.45 17.87 -0.33
N VAL A 214 -13.31 17.37 0.19
CA VAL A 214 -13.27 16.69 1.47
C VAL A 214 -13.50 17.68 2.60
N ARG A 215 -14.42 17.35 3.49
CA ARG A 215 -14.75 18.16 4.69
C ARG A 215 -14.02 17.63 5.90
N ASN A 216 -13.88 18.49 6.92
CA ASN A 216 -13.26 18.14 8.20
C ASN A 216 -11.88 17.51 8.03
N VAL A 217 -11.06 18.11 7.17
CA VAL A 217 -9.70 17.64 6.91
C VAL A 217 -8.80 17.78 8.13
N LEU A 218 -7.82 16.92 8.25
CA LEU A 218 -6.74 17.04 9.22
C LEU A 218 -5.91 18.28 8.89
N THR A 219 -5.89 19.26 9.80
CA THR A 219 -5.35 20.61 9.51
C THR A 219 -3.83 20.70 9.55
N ASP A 220 -3.18 19.82 10.31
CA ASP A 220 -1.73 19.83 10.54
C ASP A 220 -1.27 18.39 10.81
N PRO A 221 -1.05 17.58 9.72
CA PRO A 221 -0.63 16.19 9.83
C PRO A 221 0.86 16.06 10.12
N THR A 222 1.25 15.28 11.12
CA THR A 222 2.62 14.85 11.35
C THR A 222 2.87 13.48 10.74
N LEU A 223 4.12 13.20 10.37
CA LEU A 223 4.54 11.99 9.68
C LEU A 223 5.73 11.34 10.37
N GLU A 224 5.61 10.07 10.72
CA GLU A 224 6.71 9.24 11.20
C GLU A 224 6.92 8.03 10.29
N LEU A 225 8.17 7.68 10.03
CA LEU A 225 8.57 6.48 9.30
C LEU A 225 9.37 5.58 10.23
N HIS A 226 8.91 4.33 10.37
CA HIS A 226 9.50 3.30 11.23
C HIS A 226 9.99 2.10 10.41
N ASN A 227 11.04 1.44 10.87
CA ASN A 227 11.53 0.19 10.29
C ASN A 227 10.81 -1.04 10.87
N ALA A 228 11.19 -2.24 10.40
CA ALA A 228 10.60 -3.51 10.83
C ALA A 228 10.76 -3.82 12.32
N ALA A 229 11.72 -3.20 13.01
CA ALA A 229 11.91 -3.33 14.46
C ALA A 229 11.07 -2.31 15.26
N GLY A 230 10.24 -1.49 14.58
CA GLY A 230 9.47 -0.42 15.20
C GLY A 230 10.30 0.82 15.57
N ALA A 231 11.56 0.90 15.16
CA ALA A 231 12.38 2.08 15.44
C ALA A 231 12.02 3.22 14.50
N LEU A 232 11.84 4.42 15.06
CA LEU A 232 11.68 5.66 14.29
C LEU A 232 12.97 5.93 13.49
N ILE A 233 12.84 6.02 12.16
CA ILE A 233 13.99 6.25 11.27
C ILE A 233 13.91 7.60 10.54
N ALA A 234 12.74 8.23 10.45
CA ALA A 234 12.56 9.58 9.94
C ALA A 234 11.24 10.15 10.44
N SER A 235 11.16 11.48 10.56
CA SER A 235 9.92 12.20 10.86
C SER A 235 9.86 13.53 10.14
N ASN A 236 8.66 14.04 9.93
CA ASN A 236 8.43 15.37 9.40
C ASN A 236 7.12 15.94 9.94
N ASP A 237 7.04 17.26 10.03
CA ASP A 237 5.89 18.00 10.51
C ASP A 237 5.41 19.04 9.49
N ASN A 238 6.31 19.64 8.76
CA ASN A 238 6.04 20.58 7.67
C ASN A 238 7.05 20.31 6.56
N TRP A 239 6.62 19.93 5.38
CA TRP A 239 7.51 19.46 4.32
C TRP A 239 8.58 20.48 3.87
N GLN A 240 8.33 21.78 4.08
CA GLN A 240 9.28 22.87 3.77
C GLN A 240 10.36 23.05 4.86
N THR A 241 10.30 22.25 5.92
CA THR A 241 11.29 22.24 7.00
C THR A 241 11.74 20.81 7.25
N THR A 242 12.97 20.49 6.89
CA THR A 242 13.53 19.15 7.07
C THR A 242 13.86 18.89 8.53
N VAL A 243 13.38 17.77 9.07
CA VAL A 243 13.80 17.25 10.39
C VAL A 243 15.01 16.34 10.16
N ILE A 244 16.19 16.80 10.56
CA ILE A 244 17.43 16.01 10.48
C ILE A 244 17.46 15.01 11.63
N GLY A 245 17.64 13.73 11.30
CA GLY A 245 17.72 12.63 12.28
C GLY A 245 17.47 11.27 11.62
N GLY A 246 17.86 10.21 12.30
CA GLY A 246 17.75 8.86 11.76
C GLY A 246 18.44 8.70 10.41
N ILE A 247 17.68 8.36 9.37
CA ILE A 247 18.19 8.22 8.00
C ILE A 247 18.27 9.56 7.24
N ILE A 248 17.70 10.64 7.78
CA ILE A 248 17.69 11.97 7.15
C ILE A 248 18.93 12.75 7.62
N THR A 249 19.89 12.88 6.75
CA THR A 249 21.20 13.50 7.06
C THR A 249 21.44 14.86 6.39
N ARG A 250 20.51 15.31 5.53
CA ARG A 250 20.59 16.59 4.81
C ARG A 250 19.19 17.16 4.55
N ASP A 251 19.15 18.42 4.15
CA ASP A 251 17.90 19.07 3.75
C ASP A 251 17.25 18.35 2.56
N GLN A 252 15.94 18.13 2.64
CA GLN A 252 15.13 17.38 1.67
C GLN A 252 14.18 18.24 0.84
N VAL A 253 14.06 19.54 1.12
CA VAL A 253 13.06 20.40 0.46
C VAL A 253 13.18 20.35 -1.06
N MET A 254 14.42 20.45 -1.57
CA MET A 254 14.66 20.36 -3.02
C MET A 254 14.37 18.97 -3.60
N ASP A 255 14.66 17.92 -2.85
CA ASP A 255 14.35 16.54 -3.27
C ASP A 255 12.84 16.31 -3.34
N ILE A 256 12.08 16.81 -2.35
CA ILE A 256 10.62 16.76 -2.32
C ILE A 256 10.05 17.54 -3.52
N GLN A 257 10.51 18.75 -3.77
CA GLN A 257 10.05 19.56 -4.91
C GLN A 257 10.35 18.89 -6.26
N SER A 258 11.55 18.37 -6.43
CA SER A 258 11.97 17.73 -7.69
C SER A 258 11.32 16.36 -7.93
N SER A 259 10.74 15.73 -6.91
CA SER A 259 10.01 14.47 -7.03
C SER A 259 8.71 14.60 -7.86
N GLY A 260 8.19 15.81 -8.02
CA GLY A 260 6.87 16.05 -8.61
C GLY A 260 5.69 15.72 -7.69
N HIS A 261 5.98 15.37 -6.43
CA HIS A 261 4.98 14.98 -5.42
C HIS A 261 5.02 15.89 -4.18
N ALA A 262 5.61 17.08 -4.27
CA ALA A 262 5.58 18.03 -3.16
C ALA A 262 4.14 18.35 -2.74
N PRO A 263 3.81 18.32 -1.45
CA PRO A 263 2.50 18.79 -0.97
C PRO A 263 2.25 20.26 -1.37
N THR A 264 0.99 20.62 -1.59
CA THR A 264 0.65 22.00 -1.99
C THR A 264 0.52 22.94 -0.78
N GLU A 265 0.21 22.38 0.39
CA GLU A 265 0.03 23.14 1.62
C GLU A 265 1.24 23.03 2.54
N PRO A 266 1.72 24.16 3.12
CA PRO A 266 2.94 24.18 3.95
C PRO A 266 2.88 23.32 5.21
N SER A 267 1.69 23.16 5.80
CA SER A 267 1.47 22.37 7.03
C SER A 267 1.42 20.86 6.80
N GLU A 268 1.54 20.41 5.57
CA GLU A 268 1.56 18.99 5.25
C GLU A 268 2.97 18.41 5.38
N SER A 269 3.06 17.10 5.59
CA SER A 269 4.34 16.43 5.85
C SER A 269 4.79 15.59 4.66
N ALA A 270 6.10 15.59 4.40
CA ALA A 270 6.71 14.71 3.40
C ALA A 270 8.14 14.30 3.79
N ILE A 271 8.50 13.08 3.44
CA ILE A 271 9.84 12.48 3.64
C ILE A 271 10.25 11.79 2.35
N VAL A 272 11.44 12.10 1.82
CA VAL A 272 12.10 11.30 0.78
C VAL A 272 13.08 10.35 1.46
N ALA A 273 12.97 9.04 1.18
CA ALA A 273 13.78 8.02 1.81
C ALA A 273 14.35 7.04 0.78
N GLU A 274 15.60 6.62 0.99
CA GLU A 274 16.22 5.49 0.29
C GLU A 274 16.22 4.29 1.25
N LEU A 275 15.39 3.30 0.95
CA LEU A 275 15.06 2.21 1.84
C LEU A 275 15.57 0.87 1.32
N PRO A 276 16.41 0.14 2.07
CA PRO A 276 16.76 -1.24 1.72
C PRO A 276 15.54 -2.16 1.77
N PRO A 277 15.62 -3.37 1.19
CA PRO A 277 14.56 -4.37 1.34
C PRO A 277 14.17 -4.56 2.80
N GLY A 278 12.86 -4.49 3.08
CA GLY A 278 12.34 -4.53 4.45
C GLY A 278 10.87 -4.17 4.53
N ARG A 279 10.35 -4.20 5.76
CA ARG A 279 9.01 -3.75 6.11
C ARG A 279 9.11 -2.38 6.76
N TYR A 280 8.18 -1.50 6.39
CA TYR A 280 8.13 -0.13 6.89
C TYR A 280 6.73 0.23 7.33
N THR A 281 6.66 1.03 8.38
CA THR A 281 5.42 1.56 8.93
C THR A 281 5.46 3.07 8.89
N VAL A 282 4.38 3.66 8.43
CA VAL A 282 4.14 5.11 8.41
C VAL A 282 3.04 5.43 9.40
N ILE A 283 3.26 6.39 10.27
CA ILE A 283 2.25 6.86 11.22
C ILE A 283 1.91 8.31 10.87
N VAL A 284 0.63 8.56 10.65
CA VAL A 284 0.08 9.91 10.45
C VAL A 284 -0.75 10.27 11.66
N SER A 285 -0.38 11.36 12.31
CA SER A 285 -1.03 11.85 13.54
C SER A 285 -1.37 13.33 13.43
N PRO A 286 -2.38 13.82 14.17
CA PRO A 286 -2.63 15.24 14.30
C PRO A 286 -1.60 15.89 15.22
N LYS A 287 -0.97 16.99 14.79
CA LYS A 287 -0.01 17.74 15.62
C LYS A 287 -0.64 18.30 16.89
N ASN A 288 -1.85 18.81 16.80
CA ASN A 288 -2.52 19.58 17.83
C ASN A 288 -3.84 18.95 18.28
N ILE A 289 -3.92 17.64 18.48
CA ILE A 289 -5.14 16.92 18.91
C ILE A 289 -6.41 17.21 18.08
N ILE A 290 -6.32 18.01 17.02
CA ILE A 290 -7.43 18.31 16.11
C ILE A 290 -7.52 17.20 15.08
N VAL A 291 -8.46 16.32 15.28
CA VAL A 291 -8.74 15.18 14.40
C VAL A 291 -9.38 15.60 13.08
N GLY A 292 -9.26 14.78 12.07
CA GLY A 292 -9.85 15.07 10.77
C GLY A 292 -9.52 14.02 9.71
N VAL A 293 -10.03 14.20 8.51
CA VAL A 293 -9.75 13.32 7.38
C VAL A 293 -8.34 13.62 6.86
N GLY A 294 -7.49 12.61 6.87
CA GLY A 294 -6.13 12.65 6.34
C GLY A 294 -5.91 11.62 5.24
N LEU A 295 -4.81 11.78 4.52
CA LEU A 295 -4.37 10.88 3.47
C LEU A 295 -2.89 10.55 3.71
N VAL A 296 -2.55 9.26 3.78
CA VAL A 296 -1.18 8.78 3.74
C VAL A 296 -0.87 8.28 2.33
N GLU A 297 0.28 8.67 1.81
CA GLU A 297 0.73 8.23 0.50
C GLU A 297 2.18 7.79 0.51
N VAL A 298 2.49 6.78 -0.29
CA VAL A 298 3.86 6.36 -0.60
C VAL A 298 3.97 6.22 -2.10
N TYR A 299 4.89 6.93 -2.72
CA TYR A 299 5.20 6.83 -4.15
C TYR A 299 6.61 6.27 -4.35
N ASP A 300 6.71 5.35 -5.29
CA ASP A 300 7.97 4.87 -5.85
C ASP A 300 8.56 5.98 -6.76
N LEU A 301 9.74 6.49 -6.42
CA LEU A 301 10.44 7.54 -7.18
C LEU A 301 11.44 6.98 -8.20
N ASP A 302 11.72 5.69 -8.20
CA ASP A 302 12.59 5.04 -9.18
C ASP A 302 11.75 4.67 -10.41
N GLN A 303 12.03 5.29 -11.54
CA GLN A 303 11.38 5.02 -12.83
C GLN A 303 12.12 3.94 -13.62
#